data_de7d1be65dc9bf7cedb4a26548a13c6d
#
_entry.id   de7d1be65dc9bf7cedb4a26548a13c6d
#
_cell.length_a   1.000
_cell.length_b   1.000
_cell.length_c   1.000
_cell.angle_alpha   90.00
_cell.angle_beta   90.00
_cell.angle_gamma   90.00
#
_symmetry.space_group_name_H-M   'P 1'
#
loop_
_entity.id
_entity.type
_entity.pdbx_description
1 polymer ?
#
loop_
_entity_poly.entity_id
_entity_poly.type
_entity_poly.pdbx_seq_one_letter_code
_entity_poly.pdbx_strand_id
1 'polypeptide(L)'
;IEGYITKGAWEMSDMFHIKAIEIISKSLRGAVENTPEGREGMALGQYVAGMGFSNVGLGLVHSMAHPLGALYDTPHGVANAIILPTVMEYNAPYTGEKYKDIAEAMGVDTTGMSQEEYRKAAVDAVKQLSKDVGIPADLKEIVKEEDLQFLSESALADACCPGNPRDTSVEEIKELYKSLL
;
A
#
# COMPACT_ATOMS: atom_id res chain seq x y z
N ILE A 1 -0.31 -0.26 -5.78
CA ILE A 1 0.91 0.49 -5.41
C ILE A 1 2.09 -0.46 -5.24
N GLU A 2 2.04 -1.47 -4.34
CA GLU A 2 3.18 -2.38 -4.14
C GLU A 2 3.65 -3.09 -5.40
N GLY A 3 2.74 -3.61 -6.21
CA GLY A 3 3.10 -4.24 -7.48
C GLY A 3 3.77 -3.28 -8.47
N TYR A 4 3.53 -1.97 -8.35
CA TYR A 4 4.19 -0.95 -9.18
C TYR A 4 5.64 -0.69 -8.75
N ILE A 5 5.92 -0.78 -7.44
CA ILE A 5 7.25 -0.51 -6.89
C ILE A 5 8.07 -1.76 -6.56
N THR A 6 7.49 -2.95 -6.67
CA THR A 6 8.18 -4.23 -6.38
C THR A 6 9.41 -4.42 -7.29
N LYS A 7 10.42 -5.15 -6.80
CA LYS A 7 11.64 -5.45 -7.56
C LYS A 7 11.38 -6.16 -8.89
N GLY A 8 10.30 -6.92 -8.98
CA GLY A 8 9.90 -7.63 -10.20
C GLY A 8 9.15 -6.79 -11.23
N ALA A 9 8.84 -5.51 -10.93
CA ALA A 9 8.06 -4.64 -11.81
C ALA A 9 8.78 -4.34 -13.13
N TRP A 10 8.02 -4.27 -14.22
CA TRP A 10 8.48 -3.94 -15.56
C TRP A 10 7.34 -3.30 -16.37
N GLU A 11 7.61 -2.83 -17.58
CA GLU A 11 6.67 -2.01 -18.36
C GLU A 11 5.26 -2.59 -18.49
N MET A 12 5.14 -3.90 -18.69
CA MET A 12 3.82 -4.54 -18.83
C MET A 12 3.03 -4.54 -17.53
N SER A 13 3.68 -4.81 -16.39
CA SER A 13 3.02 -4.77 -15.08
C SER A 13 2.71 -3.34 -14.66
N ASP A 14 3.59 -2.41 -14.96
CA ASP A 14 3.46 -0.99 -14.62
C ASP A 14 2.23 -0.38 -15.27
N MET A 15 1.95 -0.74 -16.53
CA MET A 15 0.76 -0.32 -17.26
C MET A 15 -0.53 -0.70 -16.53
N PHE A 16 -0.64 -1.93 -16.02
CA PHE A 16 -1.80 -2.37 -15.24
C PHE A 16 -1.89 -1.66 -13.90
N HIS A 17 -0.77 -1.52 -13.20
CA HIS A 17 -0.76 -0.91 -11.86
C HIS A 17 -1.16 0.56 -11.88
N ILE A 18 -0.58 1.36 -12.79
CA ILE A 18 -0.94 2.78 -12.91
C ILE A 18 -2.40 2.93 -13.27
N LYS A 19 -2.91 2.13 -14.20
CA LYS A 19 -4.33 2.17 -14.56
C LYS A 19 -5.24 1.75 -13.40
N ALA A 20 -4.84 0.75 -12.63
CA ALA A 20 -5.57 0.33 -11.43
C ALA A 20 -5.60 1.44 -10.37
N ILE A 21 -4.46 2.10 -10.10
CA ILE A 21 -4.39 3.22 -9.15
C ILE A 21 -5.35 4.34 -9.56
N GLU A 22 -5.35 4.72 -10.84
CA GLU A 22 -6.24 5.74 -11.38
C GLU A 22 -7.72 5.38 -11.17
N ILE A 23 -8.12 4.16 -11.53
CA ILE A 23 -9.51 3.71 -11.40
C ILE A 23 -9.93 3.64 -9.93
N ILE A 24 -9.10 3.01 -9.09
CA ILE A 24 -9.43 2.80 -7.66
C ILE A 24 -9.52 4.13 -6.93
N SER A 25 -8.59 5.06 -7.16
CA SER A 25 -8.60 6.37 -6.50
C SER A 25 -9.85 7.18 -6.78
N LYS A 26 -10.42 7.02 -7.98
CA LYS A 26 -11.67 7.69 -8.39
C LYS A 26 -12.93 6.98 -7.89
N SER A 27 -12.87 5.65 -7.74
CA SER A 27 -14.06 4.82 -7.54
C SER A 27 -14.29 4.39 -6.09
N LEU A 28 -13.23 4.32 -5.26
CA LEU A 28 -13.32 3.71 -3.94
C LEU A 28 -14.32 4.41 -3.02
N ARG A 29 -14.37 5.75 -3.01
CA ARG A 29 -15.33 6.51 -2.20
C ARG A 29 -16.77 6.15 -2.56
N GLY A 30 -17.09 6.20 -3.85
CA GLY A 30 -18.41 5.84 -4.34
C GLY A 30 -18.76 4.36 -4.08
N ALA A 31 -17.77 3.45 -4.15
CA ALA A 31 -17.99 2.04 -3.83
C ALA A 31 -18.34 1.81 -2.36
N VAL A 32 -17.69 2.54 -1.45
CA VAL A 32 -17.99 2.49 0.00
C VAL A 32 -19.39 3.07 0.27
N GLU A 33 -19.78 4.12 -0.44
CA GLU A 33 -21.14 4.68 -0.43
C GLU A 33 -22.18 3.80 -1.16
N ASN A 34 -21.72 2.69 -1.77
CA ASN A 34 -22.51 1.73 -2.52
C ASN A 34 -23.19 2.32 -3.77
N THR A 35 -22.56 3.29 -4.43
CA THR A 35 -23.05 3.79 -5.73
C THR A 35 -22.75 2.78 -6.85
N PRO A 36 -23.62 2.67 -7.88
CA PRO A 36 -23.40 1.75 -9.00
C PRO A 36 -22.07 2.02 -9.72
N GLU A 37 -21.75 3.27 -9.99
CA GLU A 37 -20.52 3.70 -10.68
C GLU A 37 -19.27 3.37 -9.87
N GLY A 38 -19.31 3.62 -8.54
CA GLY A 38 -18.23 3.28 -7.62
C GLY A 38 -17.99 1.77 -7.57
N ARG A 39 -19.05 0.99 -7.48
CA ARG A 39 -19.00 -0.49 -7.46
C ARG A 39 -18.44 -1.06 -8.77
N GLU A 40 -18.89 -0.56 -9.92
CA GLU A 40 -18.39 -0.97 -11.23
C GLU A 40 -16.91 -0.60 -11.39
N GLY A 41 -16.52 0.63 -11.05
CA GLY A 41 -15.13 1.07 -11.09
C GLY A 41 -14.23 0.23 -10.18
N MET A 42 -14.65 -0.11 -8.98
CA MET A 42 -13.87 -0.98 -8.09
C MET A 42 -13.80 -2.43 -8.58
N ALA A 43 -14.86 -2.97 -9.18
CA ALA A 43 -14.82 -4.30 -9.78
C ALA A 43 -13.76 -4.37 -10.91
N LEU A 44 -13.69 -3.34 -11.76
CA LEU A 44 -12.68 -3.24 -12.80
C LEU A 44 -11.28 -2.97 -12.20
N GLY A 45 -11.16 -1.98 -11.31
CA GLY A 45 -9.86 -1.55 -10.76
C GLY A 45 -9.14 -2.66 -10.02
N GLN A 46 -9.84 -3.43 -9.17
CA GLN A 46 -9.23 -4.55 -8.45
C GLN A 46 -8.80 -5.68 -9.41
N TYR A 47 -9.56 -5.93 -10.47
CA TYR A 47 -9.21 -6.94 -11.47
C TYR A 47 -7.93 -6.53 -12.24
N VAL A 48 -7.86 -5.28 -12.68
CA VAL A 48 -6.67 -4.73 -13.35
C VAL A 48 -5.45 -4.77 -12.44
N ALA A 49 -5.61 -4.43 -11.14
CA ALA A 49 -4.55 -4.56 -10.15
C ALA A 49 -4.07 -6.01 -10.03
N GLY A 50 -5.01 -6.97 -9.97
CA GLY A 50 -4.72 -8.40 -9.92
C GLY A 50 -3.92 -8.90 -11.12
N MET A 51 -4.26 -8.45 -12.32
CA MET A 51 -3.47 -8.76 -13.53
C MET A 51 -2.02 -8.25 -13.43
N GLY A 52 -1.79 -7.12 -12.78
CA GLY A 52 -0.46 -6.58 -12.55
C GLY A 52 0.33 -7.41 -11.54
N PHE A 53 -0.10 -7.41 -10.28
CA PHE A 53 0.70 -7.97 -9.18
C PHE A 53 0.80 -9.51 -9.19
N SER A 54 -0.13 -10.23 -9.80
CA SER A 54 -0.02 -11.68 -9.94
C SER A 54 1.17 -12.12 -10.79
N ASN A 55 1.73 -11.22 -11.60
CA ASN A 55 2.89 -11.49 -12.45
C ASN A 55 4.23 -11.08 -11.84
N VAL A 56 4.23 -10.16 -10.87
CA VAL A 56 5.48 -9.56 -10.36
C VAL A 56 5.61 -9.59 -8.85
N GLY A 57 4.55 -9.92 -8.14
CA GLY A 57 4.53 -9.95 -6.68
C GLY A 57 4.20 -8.59 -6.04
N LEU A 58 4.37 -8.55 -4.73
CA LEU A 58 4.00 -7.46 -3.84
C LEU A 58 5.23 -7.02 -3.03
N GLY A 59 5.04 -6.68 -1.75
CA GLY A 59 6.13 -6.21 -0.91
C GLY A 59 5.77 -6.18 0.58
N LEU A 60 6.37 -5.26 1.30
CA LEU A 60 6.36 -5.20 2.75
C LEU A 60 4.99 -4.89 3.36
N VAL A 61 4.10 -4.17 2.68
CA VAL A 61 2.73 -3.91 3.18
C VAL A 61 1.99 -5.22 3.36
N HIS A 62 1.95 -6.06 2.32
CA HIS A 62 1.31 -7.38 2.41
C HIS A 62 2.00 -8.29 3.41
N SER A 63 3.33 -8.29 3.44
CA SER A 63 4.11 -9.05 4.42
C SER A 63 3.77 -8.70 5.86
N MET A 64 3.56 -7.43 6.17
CA MET A 64 3.15 -6.96 7.48
C MET A 64 1.65 -7.19 7.74
N ALA A 65 0.80 -7.16 6.71
CA ALA A 65 -0.64 -7.36 6.86
C ALA A 65 -1.03 -8.83 7.12
N HIS A 66 -0.32 -9.79 6.53
CA HIS A 66 -0.65 -11.22 6.66
C HIS A 66 -0.64 -11.73 8.10
N PRO A 67 0.39 -11.47 8.93
CA PRO A 67 0.38 -11.92 10.31
C PRO A 67 -0.70 -11.23 11.18
N LEU A 68 -1.16 -10.03 10.81
CA LEU A 68 -2.31 -9.39 11.49
C LEU A 68 -3.61 -10.15 11.23
N GLY A 69 -3.80 -10.62 9.99
CA GLY A 69 -4.93 -11.50 9.68
C GLY A 69 -4.86 -12.82 10.42
N ALA A 70 -3.67 -13.43 10.49
CA ALA A 70 -3.46 -14.72 11.14
C ALA A 70 -3.63 -14.68 12.66
N LEU A 71 -3.15 -13.63 13.34
CA LEU A 71 -3.13 -13.53 14.80
C LEU A 71 -4.39 -12.86 15.37
N TYR A 72 -4.93 -11.85 14.70
CA TYR A 72 -6.01 -11.00 15.20
C TYR A 72 -7.29 -11.05 14.35
N ASP A 73 -7.31 -11.91 13.32
CA ASP A 73 -8.45 -11.98 12.37
C ASP A 73 -8.78 -10.63 11.72
N THR A 74 -7.77 -9.78 11.57
CA THR A 74 -7.93 -8.45 10.96
C THR A 74 -8.28 -8.61 9.48
N PRO A 75 -9.34 -7.95 8.98
CA PRO A 75 -9.68 -8.03 7.57
C PRO A 75 -8.49 -7.58 6.70
N HIS A 76 -8.12 -8.42 5.72
CA HIS A 76 -6.93 -8.25 4.90
C HIS A 76 -6.79 -6.85 4.28
N GLY A 77 -7.88 -6.34 3.69
CA GLY A 77 -7.88 -5.01 3.07
C GLY A 77 -7.69 -3.87 4.08
N VAL A 78 -8.25 -4.02 5.29
CA VAL A 78 -8.09 -3.03 6.37
C VAL A 78 -6.65 -3.01 6.87
N ALA A 79 -6.06 -4.18 7.15
CA ALA A 79 -4.65 -4.29 7.58
C ALA A 79 -3.71 -3.64 6.56
N ASN A 80 -3.87 -3.98 5.26
CA ASN A 80 -3.07 -3.38 4.19
C ASN A 80 -3.24 -1.86 4.13
N ALA A 81 -4.47 -1.35 4.23
CA ALA A 81 -4.75 0.08 4.12
C ALA A 81 -4.16 0.91 5.28
N ILE A 82 -4.15 0.37 6.50
CA ILE A 82 -3.52 1.01 7.66
C ILE A 82 -1.99 1.08 7.50
N ILE A 83 -1.37 -0.01 7.05
CA ILE A 83 0.08 -0.13 6.94
C ILE A 83 0.64 0.65 5.75
N LEU A 84 -0.12 0.73 4.64
CA LEU A 84 0.36 1.24 3.35
C LEU A 84 1.06 2.61 3.44
N PRO A 85 0.50 3.67 4.05
CA PRO A 85 1.17 4.97 4.08
C PRO A 85 2.55 4.94 4.76
N THR A 86 2.66 4.22 5.88
CA THR A 86 3.92 4.10 6.64
C THR A 86 4.99 3.37 5.84
N VAL A 87 4.64 2.28 5.18
CA VAL A 87 5.58 1.54 4.33
C VAL A 87 5.91 2.32 3.05
N MET A 88 4.98 3.11 2.51
CA MET A 88 5.29 4.02 1.40
C MET A 88 6.36 5.04 1.79
N GLU A 89 6.27 5.65 2.98
CA GLU A 89 7.32 6.56 3.48
C GLU A 89 8.67 5.85 3.62
N TYR A 90 8.67 4.64 4.18
CA TYR A 90 9.87 3.80 4.33
C TYR A 90 10.54 3.46 3.00
N ASN A 91 9.75 3.13 1.98
CA ASN A 91 10.21 2.73 0.66
C ASN A 91 10.57 3.92 -0.26
N ALA A 92 10.05 5.11 0.00
CA ALA A 92 10.15 6.26 -0.90
C ALA A 92 11.56 6.55 -1.44
N PRO A 93 12.65 6.46 -0.65
CA PRO A 93 14.01 6.70 -1.16
C PRO A 93 14.50 5.67 -2.19
N TYR A 94 13.84 4.51 -2.29
CA TYR A 94 14.26 3.37 -3.10
C TYR A 94 13.41 3.17 -4.37
N THR A 95 12.53 4.11 -4.71
CA THR A 95 11.52 3.97 -5.77
C THR A 95 11.76 4.87 -6.98
N GLY A 96 12.91 5.57 -7.06
CA GLY A 96 13.18 6.50 -8.16
C GLY A 96 12.10 7.57 -8.28
N GLU A 97 11.49 7.69 -9.45
CA GLU A 97 10.42 8.64 -9.76
C GLU A 97 9.01 8.03 -9.68
N LYS A 98 8.88 6.74 -9.37
CA LYS A 98 7.59 6.02 -9.41
C LYS A 98 6.49 6.64 -8.53
N TYR A 99 6.85 7.35 -7.47
CA TYR A 99 5.86 8.05 -6.64
C TYR A 99 5.27 9.29 -7.30
N LYS A 100 5.96 9.87 -8.28
CA LYS A 100 5.37 10.90 -9.14
C LYS A 100 4.19 10.33 -9.93
N ASP A 101 4.41 9.22 -10.60
CA ASP A 101 3.36 8.54 -11.38
C ASP A 101 2.18 8.11 -10.51
N ILE A 102 2.44 7.63 -9.29
CA ILE A 102 1.40 7.27 -8.31
C ILE A 102 0.59 8.52 -7.92
N ALA A 103 1.24 9.62 -7.59
CA ALA A 103 0.58 10.86 -7.24
C ALA A 103 -0.32 11.38 -8.39
N GLU A 104 0.21 11.40 -9.61
CA GLU A 104 -0.51 11.81 -10.82
C GLU A 104 -1.72 10.89 -11.10
N ALA A 105 -1.54 9.56 -10.99
CA ALA A 105 -2.63 8.61 -11.15
C ALA A 105 -3.75 8.79 -10.09
N MET A 106 -3.40 9.28 -8.91
CA MET A 106 -4.35 9.65 -7.85
C MET A 106 -4.95 11.05 -8.02
N GLY A 107 -4.58 11.78 -9.09
CA GLY A 107 -5.14 13.09 -9.42
C GLY A 107 -4.38 14.28 -8.82
N VAL A 108 -3.17 14.09 -8.32
CA VAL A 108 -2.32 15.18 -7.83
C VAL A 108 -1.58 15.84 -8.99
N ASP A 109 -1.61 17.17 -9.08
CA ASP A 109 -0.75 17.91 -10.00
C ASP A 109 0.67 18.01 -9.42
N THR A 110 1.62 17.32 -10.06
CA THR A 110 3.03 17.30 -9.63
C THR A 110 3.91 18.31 -10.36
N THR A 111 3.32 19.22 -11.13
CA THR A 111 4.06 20.22 -11.91
C THR A 111 4.95 21.08 -11.00
N GLY A 112 6.25 21.09 -11.26
CA GLY A 112 7.22 21.88 -10.51
C GLY A 112 7.63 21.29 -9.15
N MET A 113 7.08 20.16 -8.74
CA MET A 113 7.45 19.49 -7.49
C MET A 113 8.85 18.85 -7.58
N SER A 114 9.61 19.01 -6.52
CA SER A 114 10.82 18.22 -6.26
C SER A 114 10.47 16.76 -5.98
N GLN A 115 11.49 15.89 -6.00
CA GLN A 115 11.30 14.46 -5.68
C GLN A 115 10.74 14.23 -4.28
N GLU A 116 11.15 15.01 -3.30
CA GLU A 116 10.63 14.93 -1.93
C GLU A 116 9.17 15.35 -1.88
N GLU A 117 8.80 16.42 -2.57
CA GLU A 117 7.44 16.94 -2.60
C GLU A 117 6.46 15.95 -3.24
N TYR A 118 6.77 15.40 -4.43
CA TYR A 118 5.85 14.44 -5.04
C TYR A 118 5.78 13.09 -4.30
N ARG A 119 6.87 12.66 -3.66
CA ARG A 119 6.83 11.47 -2.78
C ARG A 119 5.90 11.68 -1.60
N LYS A 120 6.02 12.83 -0.94
CA LYS A 120 5.09 13.21 0.13
C LYS A 120 3.66 13.32 -0.38
N ALA A 121 3.43 13.96 -1.52
CA ALA A 121 2.11 14.12 -2.11
C ALA A 121 1.43 12.78 -2.43
N ALA A 122 2.18 11.78 -2.93
CA ALA A 122 1.65 10.43 -3.14
C ALA A 122 1.18 9.77 -1.82
N VAL A 123 1.99 9.87 -0.77
CA VAL A 123 1.64 9.33 0.55
C VAL A 123 0.43 10.06 1.13
N ASP A 124 0.40 11.39 1.05
CA ASP A 124 -0.71 12.20 1.55
C ASP A 124 -2.02 11.88 0.82
N ALA A 125 -1.97 11.64 -0.50
CA ALA A 125 -3.14 11.24 -1.28
C ALA A 125 -3.70 9.88 -0.82
N VAL A 126 -2.84 8.92 -0.49
CA VAL A 126 -3.25 7.63 0.08
C VAL A 126 -3.85 7.81 1.47
N LYS A 127 -3.19 8.59 2.35
CA LYS A 127 -3.71 8.91 3.70
C LYS A 127 -5.10 9.56 3.62
N GLN A 128 -5.28 10.51 2.69
CA GLN A 128 -6.56 11.19 2.52
C GLN A 128 -7.65 10.21 2.02
N LEU A 129 -7.33 9.36 1.04
CA LEU A 129 -8.28 8.36 0.55
C LEU A 129 -8.70 7.38 1.66
N SER A 130 -7.75 6.88 2.45
CA SER A 130 -8.02 6.00 3.59
C SER A 130 -8.94 6.67 4.62
N LYS A 131 -8.67 7.93 4.95
CA LYS A 131 -9.49 8.73 5.85
C LYS A 131 -10.92 8.92 5.32
N ASP A 132 -11.07 9.22 4.04
CA ASP A 132 -12.37 9.48 3.42
C ASP A 132 -13.28 8.24 3.42
N VAL A 133 -12.69 7.05 3.40
CA VAL A 133 -13.42 5.78 3.41
C VAL A 133 -13.46 5.11 4.79
N GLY A 134 -13.02 5.80 5.83
CA GLY A 134 -13.15 5.36 7.22
C GLY A 134 -12.16 4.27 7.66
N ILE A 135 -10.99 4.15 7.00
CA ILE A 135 -9.92 3.27 7.46
C ILE A 135 -9.30 3.84 8.74
N PRO A 136 -9.07 3.03 9.79
CA PRO A 136 -8.33 3.46 10.99
C PRO A 136 -6.94 3.97 10.63
N ALA A 137 -6.47 4.98 11.36
CA ALA A 137 -5.16 5.59 11.10
C ALA A 137 -3.99 4.79 11.69
N ASP A 138 -4.26 3.91 12.65
CA ASP A 138 -3.25 3.16 13.41
C ASP A 138 -3.74 1.75 13.79
N LEU A 139 -2.88 0.99 14.47
CA LEU A 139 -3.12 -0.39 14.90
C LEU A 139 -3.36 -0.52 16.41
N LYS A 140 -3.53 0.57 17.15
CA LYS A 140 -3.61 0.58 18.62
C LYS A 140 -4.69 -0.33 19.20
N GLU A 141 -5.84 -0.40 18.53
CA GLU A 141 -6.96 -1.24 18.96
C GLU A 141 -6.81 -2.70 18.52
N ILE A 142 -5.78 -3.02 17.73
CA ILE A 142 -5.60 -4.33 17.11
C ILE A 142 -4.37 -5.04 17.68
N VAL A 143 -3.22 -4.37 17.69
CA VAL A 143 -1.92 -4.96 17.96
C VAL A 143 -1.48 -4.74 19.41
N LYS A 144 -0.96 -5.81 20.03
CA LYS A 144 -0.34 -5.75 21.35
C LYS A 144 1.18 -5.65 21.20
N GLU A 145 1.81 -4.85 22.05
CA GLU A 145 3.27 -4.67 22.05
C GLU A 145 4.04 -6.00 22.24
N GLU A 146 3.49 -6.92 23.02
CA GLU A 146 4.09 -8.23 23.30
C GLU A 146 4.22 -9.11 22.04
N ASP A 147 3.38 -8.89 21.03
CA ASP A 147 3.34 -9.67 19.79
C ASP A 147 4.25 -9.08 18.69
N LEU A 148 4.84 -7.90 18.88
CA LEU A 148 5.63 -7.20 17.85
C LEU A 148 6.80 -8.04 17.33
N GLN A 149 7.45 -8.82 18.18
CA GLN A 149 8.56 -9.68 17.76
C GLN A 149 8.06 -10.76 16.78
N PHE A 150 7.00 -11.47 17.16
CA PHE A 150 6.38 -12.49 16.32
C PHE A 150 5.89 -11.92 14.98
N LEU A 151 5.19 -10.78 15.01
CA LEU A 151 4.69 -10.12 13.81
C LEU A 151 5.81 -9.74 12.86
N SER A 152 6.92 -9.20 13.39
CA SER A 152 8.06 -8.75 12.59
C SER A 152 8.84 -9.92 11.97
N GLU A 153 9.06 -11.00 12.71
CA GLU A 153 9.68 -12.22 12.21
C GLU A 153 8.81 -12.89 11.13
N SER A 154 7.50 -12.95 11.37
CA SER A 154 6.54 -13.49 10.40
C SER A 154 6.49 -12.67 9.12
N ALA A 155 6.50 -11.33 9.23
CA ALA A 155 6.52 -10.43 8.07
C ALA A 155 7.81 -10.57 7.27
N LEU A 156 8.98 -10.68 7.92
CA LEU A 156 10.25 -10.88 7.22
C LEU A 156 10.31 -12.23 6.48
N ALA A 157 9.70 -13.27 7.05
CA ALA A 157 9.64 -14.60 6.44
C ALA A 157 8.55 -14.76 5.37
N ASP A 158 7.68 -13.76 5.21
CA ASP A 158 6.58 -13.80 4.24
C ASP A 158 7.06 -13.78 2.80
N ALA A 159 6.37 -14.51 1.93
CA ALA A 159 6.73 -14.66 0.51
C ALA A 159 6.71 -13.34 -0.28
N CYS A 160 5.98 -12.32 0.17
CA CYS A 160 5.92 -11.01 -0.46
C CYS A 160 7.14 -10.13 -0.12
N CYS A 161 7.78 -10.35 1.04
CA CYS A 161 8.85 -9.52 1.55
C CYS A 161 10.04 -9.33 0.58
N PRO A 162 10.54 -10.37 -0.10
CA PRO A 162 11.66 -10.24 -1.04
C PRO A 162 11.38 -9.31 -2.22
N GLY A 163 10.11 -9.08 -2.57
CA GLY A 163 9.70 -8.14 -3.63
C GLY A 163 9.82 -6.66 -3.25
N ASN A 164 9.92 -6.34 -1.96
CA ASN A 164 9.98 -4.95 -1.51
C ASN A 164 11.19 -4.21 -2.12
N PRO A 165 11.05 -2.95 -2.60
CA PRO A 165 12.15 -2.24 -3.25
C PRO A 165 13.33 -1.95 -2.32
N ARG A 166 13.07 -1.80 -1.03
CA ARG A 166 14.07 -1.64 0.03
C ARG A 166 14.23 -2.95 0.79
N ASP A 167 15.47 -3.41 0.95
CA ASP A 167 15.76 -4.53 1.87
C ASP A 167 15.44 -4.10 3.30
N THR A 168 14.99 -5.05 4.12
CA THR A 168 14.54 -4.77 5.48
C THR A 168 15.04 -5.83 6.47
N SER A 169 14.90 -5.55 7.75
CA SER A 169 15.22 -6.44 8.86
C SER A 169 14.06 -6.58 9.84
N VAL A 170 14.13 -7.56 10.75
CA VAL A 170 13.15 -7.73 11.83
C VAL A 170 13.03 -6.45 12.65
N GLU A 171 14.16 -5.80 12.95
CA GLU A 171 14.23 -4.59 13.76
C GLU A 171 13.54 -3.42 13.05
N GLU A 172 13.79 -3.23 11.76
CA GLU A 172 13.13 -2.17 10.97
C GLU A 172 11.62 -2.40 10.87
N ILE A 173 11.18 -3.63 10.60
CA ILE A 173 9.75 -3.99 10.58
C ILE A 173 9.10 -3.74 11.94
N LYS A 174 9.79 -4.07 13.03
CA LYS A 174 9.31 -3.81 14.38
C LYS A 174 9.11 -2.32 14.67
N GLU A 175 10.04 -1.47 14.22
CA GLU A 175 9.90 -0.02 14.34
C GLU A 175 8.75 0.52 13.46
N LEU A 176 8.52 -0.03 12.27
CA LEU A 176 7.35 0.31 11.46
C LEU A 176 6.03 -0.02 12.18
N TYR A 177 5.91 -1.22 12.76
CA TYR A 177 4.74 -1.55 13.57
C TYR A 177 4.56 -0.63 14.78
N LYS A 178 5.65 -0.33 15.52
CA LYS A 178 5.60 0.59 16.66
C LYS A 178 5.13 1.99 16.27
N SER A 179 5.51 2.47 15.08
CA SER A 179 5.07 3.78 14.61
C SER A 179 3.56 3.86 14.32
N LEU A 180 2.89 2.71 14.28
CA LEU A 180 1.45 2.57 14.11
C LEU A 180 0.70 2.30 15.44
N LEU A 181 1.43 2.24 16.58
CA LEU A 181 0.87 2.14 17.94
C LEU A 181 0.89 3.49 18.64
#